data_335cce7cefafaa5e0ab5142238c0cb4f
#
_entry.id   335cce7cefafaa5e0ab5142238c0cb4f
#
_cell.length_a   1.000
_cell.length_b   1.000
_cell.length_c   1.000
_cell.angle_alpha   90.00
_cell.angle_beta   90.00
_cell.angle_gamma   90.00
#
_symmetry.space_group_name_H-M   'P 1'
#
loop_
_entity.id
_entity.type
_entity.pdbx_description
1 polymer ?
#
loop_
_entity_poly.entity_id
_entity_poly.type
_entity_poly.pdbx_seq_one_letter_code
_entity_poly.pdbx_strand_id
1 'polypeptide(L)'
;FDSICQVMNDIGMDGIMLNAPTPDDYRVAIPIAHKHGIEVYAWLWTMNLEHDRDKILKEHPEWFSVNRNGKSLADTTAYVGYYKFLCPALPEVREFIKEKIKAYCEVEGLNGIAIDYHRFVDVVLPTTLWPRYGIVQDREYAAWDYGYHPEMLKKFKEQHGYDPREQEDPSLDVKWRQFRCDQITEVANMIAEVVHSYGKTMAASPC
;
A
#
# COMPACT_ATOMS: atom_id res chain seq x y z
N PHE A 1 10.94 -19.52 -16.06
CA PHE A 1 10.85 -18.08 -16.29
C PHE A 1 11.39 -17.69 -17.66
N ASP A 2 12.52 -18.25 -18.13
CA ASP A 2 13.13 -17.97 -19.45
C ASP A 2 12.13 -18.15 -20.60
N SER A 3 11.41 -19.30 -20.67
CA SER A 3 10.40 -19.54 -21.72
C SER A 3 9.20 -18.57 -21.64
N ILE A 4 8.85 -18.08 -20.48
CA ILE A 4 7.82 -17.07 -20.30
C ILE A 4 8.27 -15.75 -20.91
N CYS A 5 9.50 -15.31 -20.61
CA CYS A 5 10.08 -14.09 -21.18
C CYS A 5 10.19 -14.17 -22.71
N GLN A 6 10.52 -15.33 -23.27
CA GLN A 6 10.51 -15.54 -24.72
C GLN A 6 9.11 -15.33 -25.31
N VAL A 7 8.09 -15.96 -24.71
CA VAL A 7 6.69 -15.77 -25.17
C VAL A 7 6.24 -14.31 -25.05
N MET A 8 6.61 -13.63 -23.96
CA MET A 8 6.29 -12.21 -23.78
C MET A 8 6.90 -11.35 -24.91
N ASN A 9 8.16 -11.57 -25.23
CA ASN A 9 8.81 -10.88 -26.35
C ASN A 9 8.13 -11.19 -27.69
N ASP A 10 7.81 -12.48 -27.96
CA ASP A 10 7.19 -12.91 -29.21
C ASP A 10 5.80 -12.29 -29.44
N ILE A 11 5.08 -11.93 -28.36
CA ILE A 11 3.79 -11.25 -28.46
C ILE A 11 3.88 -9.71 -28.32
N GLY A 12 5.10 -9.17 -28.27
CA GLY A 12 5.35 -7.71 -28.26
C GLY A 12 5.18 -7.04 -26.90
N MET A 13 5.41 -7.75 -25.80
CA MET A 13 5.49 -7.13 -24.47
C MET A 13 6.90 -6.61 -24.21
N ASP A 14 7.00 -5.39 -23.66
CA ASP A 14 8.27 -4.73 -23.38
C ASP A 14 8.74 -4.89 -21.92
N GLY A 15 7.83 -5.24 -21.01
CA GLY A 15 8.17 -5.33 -19.58
C GLY A 15 7.18 -6.12 -18.75
N ILE A 16 7.60 -6.41 -17.51
CA ILE A 16 6.80 -7.13 -16.52
C ILE A 16 6.85 -6.43 -15.16
N MET A 17 5.71 -6.32 -14.50
CA MET A 17 5.61 -6.03 -13.08
C MET A 17 5.68 -7.36 -12.32
N LEU A 18 6.86 -7.68 -11.81
CA LEU A 18 7.14 -8.94 -11.15
C LEU A 18 6.93 -8.81 -9.65
N ASN A 19 6.12 -9.70 -9.06
CA ASN A 19 6.05 -9.88 -7.61
C ASN A 19 7.01 -10.98 -7.19
N ALA A 20 7.99 -10.63 -6.34
CA ALA A 20 8.90 -11.58 -5.73
C ALA A 20 9.24 -11.16 -4.29
N PRO A 21 9.46 -12.13 -3.37
CA PRO A 21 9.57 -11.85 -1.95
C PRO A 21 10.74 -10.97 -1.54
N THR A 22 11.88 -11.09 -2.22
CA THR A 22 13.12 -10.44 -1.81
C THR A 22 13.85 -9.78 -2.98
N PRO A 23 14.72 -8.78 -2.72
CA PRO A 23 15.62 -8.23 -3.74
C PRO A 23 16.49 -9.27 -4.44
N ASP A 24 16.87 -10.36 -3.75
CA ASP A 24 17.69 -11.40 -4.34
C ASP A 24 16.98 -12.19 -5.43
N ASP A 25 15.66 -12.36 -5.32
CA ASP A 25 14.87 -13.01 -6.37
C ASP A 25 14.92 -12.22 -7.68
N TYR A 26 14.96 -10.88 -7.59
CA TYR A 26 15.10 -10.01 -8.76
C TYR A 26 16.48 -10.12 -9.39
N ARG A 27 17.56 -10.28 -8.59
CA ARG A 27 18.91 -10.49 -9.11
C ARG A 27 19.00 -11.74 -9.99
N VAL A 28 18.18 -12.74 -9.71
CA VAL A 28 18.07 -13.96 -10.53
C VAL A 28 17.20 -13.74 -11.77
N ALA A 29 16.08 -13.02 -11.62
CA ALA A 29 15.08 -12.85 -12.70
C ALA A 29 15.54 -11.86 -13.77
N ILE A 30 16.16 -10.75 -13.40
CA ILE A 30 16.52 -9.64 -14.29
C ILE A 30 17.40 -10.07 -15.47
N PRO A 31 18.53 -10.79 -15.28
CA PRO A 31 19.36 -11.20 -16.42
C PRO A 31 18.60 -12.07 -17.42
N ILE A 32 17.67 -12.89 -16.94
CA ILE A 32 16.84 -13.75 -17.79
C ILE A 32 15.84 -12.91 -18.61
N ALA A 33 15.16 -11.97 -17.97
CA ALA A 33 14.20 -11.09 -18.64
C ALA A 33 14.91 -10.20 -19.68
N HIS A 34 16.00 -9.56 -19.29
CA HIS A 34 16.78 -8.69 -20.17
C HIS A 34 17.34 -9.39 -21.40
N LYS A 35 17.73 -10.67 -21.31
CA LYS A 35 18.13 -11.49 -22.47
C LYS A 35 17.06 -11.54 -23.55
N HIS A 36 15.79 -11.42 -23.16
CA HIS A 36 14.63 -11.39 -24.07
C HIS A 36 14.10 -9.99 -24.33
N GLY A 37 14.81 -8.94 -23.91
CA GLY A 37 14.39 -7.55 -24.11
C GLY A 37 13.23 -7.11 -23.21
N ILE A 38 12.96 -7.85 -22.12
CA ILE A 38 11.86 -7.56 -21.19
C ILE A 38 12.39 -6.75 -20.00
N GLU A 39 11.85 -5.55 -19.80
CA GLU A 39 12.08 -4.74 -18.61
C GLU A 39 11.45 -5.37 -17.36
N VAL A 40 12.09 -5.18 -16.20
CA VAL A 40 11.59 -5.72 -14.91
C VAL A 40 11.32 -4.58 -13.94
N TYR A 41 10.06 -4.50 -13.50
CA TYR A 41 9.63 -3.62 -12.43
C TYR A 41 9.29 -4.46 -11.20
N ALA A 42 9.79 -4.06 -10.02
CA ALA A 42 9.41 -4.72 -8.78
C ALA A 42 8.00 -4.26 -8.40
N TRP A 43 7.03 -5.19 -8.44
CA TRP A 43 5.66 -4.93 -8.00
C TRP A 43 5.53 -5.15 -6.50
N LEU A 44 5.36 -4.07 -5.77
CA LEU A 44 5.43 -4.05 -4.31
C LEU A 44 4.14 -3.52 -3.70
N TRP A 45 3.61 -4.24 -2.72
CA TRP A 45 2.57 -3.71 -1.85
C TRP A 45 3.21 -2.76 -0.84
N THR A 46 2.66 -1.56 -0.72
CA THR A 46 3.25 -0.49 0.08
C THR A 46 2.54 -0.25 1.39
N MET A 47 1.24 0.10 1.36
CA MET A 47 0.47 0.33 2.57
C MET A 47 -0.09 -0.96 3.17
N ASN A 48 -0.48 -1.94 2.35
CA ASN A 48 -0.80 -3.28 2.82
C ASN A 48 0.47 -4.14 2.88
N LEU A 49 0.65 -4.89 3.96
CA LEU A 49 1.81 -5.78 4.10
C LEU A 49 1.56 -7.13 3.44
N GLU A 50 2.56 -7.62 2.71
CA GLU A 50 2.58 -8.93 2.08
C GLU A 50 3.60 -9.85 2.78
N HIS A 51 4.84 -9.83 2.34
CA HIS A 51 5.88 -10.75 2.82
C HIS A 51 6.38 -10.43 4.23
N ASP A 52 6.39 -9.15 4.63
CA ASP A 52 6.83 -8.69 5.95
C ASP A 52 5.74 -8.77 7.03
N ARG A 53 4.52 -9.16 6.66
CA ARG A 53 3.31 -9.03 7.48
C ARG A 53 3.45 -9.65 8.88
N ASP A 54 3.82 -10.91 8.96
CA ASP A 54 3.84 -11.64 10.22
C ASP A 54 4.93 -11.14 11.16
N LYS A 55 6.06 -10.69 10.60
CA LYS A 55 7.14 -10.05 11.35
C LYS A 55 6.66 -8.72 11.95
N ILE A 56 6.11 -7.83 11.11
CA ILE A 56 5.68 -6.50 11.55
C ILE A 56 4.49 -6.58 12.52
N LEU A 57 3.55 -7.51 12.32
CA LEU A 57 2.47 -7.75 13.28
C LEU A 57 2.99 -8.10 14.68
N LYS A 58 4.07 -8.83 14.77
CA LYS A 58 4.69 -9.24 16.03
C LYS A 58 5.53 -8.13 16.66
N GLU A 59 6.31 -7.42 15.85
CA GLU A 59 7.30 -6.44 16.31
C GLU A 59 6.71 -5.04 16.51
N HIS A 60 5.73 -4.65 15.68
CA HIS A 60 5.17 -3.31 15.59
C HIS A 60 3.65 -3.31 15.40
N PRO A 61 2.86 -3.91 16.33
CA PRO A 61 1.40 -3.92 16.23
C PRO A 61 0.79 -2.51 16.24
N GLU A 62 1.49 -1.52 16.81
CA GLU A 62 1.09 -0.12 16.85
C GLU A 62 1.17 0.60 15.49
N TRP A 63 1.77 0.00 14.47
CA TRP A 63 1.88 0.63 13.14
C TRP A 63 0.63 0.49 12.27
N PHE A 64 -0.31 -0.35 12.68
CA PHE A 64 -1.44 -0.70 11.83
C PHE A 64 -2.57 0.33 11.87
N SER A 65 -3.25 0.47 10.75
CA SER A 65 -4.43 1.33 10.61
C SER A 65 -5.53 0.92 11.58
N VAL A 66 -6.23 1.93 12.10
CA VAL A 66 -7.34 1.80 13.05
C VAL A 66 -8.61 2.26 12.37
N ASN A 67 -9.72 1.54 12.58
CA ASN A 67 -11.02 1.93 12.05
C ASN A 67 -11.73 2.96 12.94
N ARG A 68 -12.86 3.49 12.46
CA ARG A 68 -13.66 4.50 13.17
C ARG A 68 -14.18 4.02 14.54
N ASN A 69 -14.31 2.71 14.75
CA ASN A 69 -14.66 2.11 16.05
C ASN A 69 -13.45 1.92 16.99
N GLY A 70 -12.26 2.39 16.62
CA GLY A 70 -11.05 2.28 17.42
C GLY A 70 -10.41 0.88 17.39
N LYS A 71 -10.74 0.03 16.41
CA LYS A 71 -10.15 -1.31 16.26
C LYS A 71 -8.98 -1.28 15.29
N SER A 72 -7.82 -1.78 15.75
CA SER A 72 -6.61 -1.91 14.94
C SER A 72 -6.67 -3.13 14.02
N LEU A 73 -6.09 -3.01 12.82
CA LEU A 73 -5.83 -4.16 11.95
C LEU A 73 -4.78 -5.12 12.52
N ALA A 74 -4.03 -4.74 13.55
CA ALA A 74 -3.17 -5.67 14.27
C ALA A 74 -3.99 -6.76 14.97
N ASP A 75 -5.09 -6.36 15.61
CA ASP A 75 -5.91 -7.25 16.46
C ASP A 75 -7.16 -7.78 15.77
N THR A 76 -7.62 -7.08 14.71
CA THR A 76 -8.86 -7.40 14.03
C THR A 76 -8.62 -7.69 12.55
N THR A 77 -9.63 -8.26 11.92
CA THR A 77 -9.66 -8.49 10.49
C THR A 77 -10.67 -7.56 9.86
N ALA A 78 -10.29 -6.89 8.76
CA ALA A 78 -11.24 -6.24 7.89
C ALA A 78 -12.12 -7.30 7.19
N TYR A 79 -12.81 -6.97 6.11
CA TYR A 79 -13.60 -7.98 5.39
C TYR A 79 -12.75 -8.99 4.59
N VAL A 80 -11.44 -8.71 4.41
CA VAL A 80 -10.46 -9.60 3.76
C VAL A 80 -9.34 -9.91 4.74
N GLY A 81 -9.03 -11.20 4.94
CA GLY A 81 -8.11 -11.68 5.97
C GLY A 81 -6.66 -11.21 5.81
N TYR A 82 -6.21 -10.98 4.58
CA TYR A 82 -4.85 -10.52 4.30
C TYR A 82 -4.69 -9.00 4.35
N TYR A 83 -5.74 -8.23 4.63
CA TYR A 83 -5.65 -6.78 4.78
C TYR A 83 -5.00 -6.41 6.11
N LYS A 84 -3.75 -6.00 6.02
CA LYS A 84 -2.92 -5.52 7.13
C LYS A 84 -2.24 -4.21 6.75
N PHE A 85 -3.08 -3.16 6.58
CA PHE A 85 -2.65 -1.85 6.17
C PHE A 85 -1.98 -1.08 7.31
N LEU A 86 -0.90 -0.39 6.99
CA LEU A 86 -0.14 0.47 7.88
C LEU A 86 -0.76 1.87 7.99
N CYS A 87 -0.41 2.60 9.04
CA CYS A 87 -0.77 3.99 9.22
C CYS A 87 0.22 4.91 8.48
N PRO A 88 -0.21 5.67 7.46
CA PRO A 88 0.69 6.53 6.67
C PRO A 88 1.22 7.75 7.41
N ALA A 89 0.64 8.11 8.56
CA ALA A 89 1.04 9.28 9.34
C ALA A 89 2.22 9.02 10.27
N LEU A 90 2.57 7.75 10.54
CA LEU A 90 3.68 7.39 11.42
C LEU A 90 5.02 7.57 10.72
N PRO A 91 5.96 8.37 11.30
CA PRO A 91 7.30 8.53 10.74
C PRO A 91 8.05 7.19 10.58
N GLU A 92 7.89 6.27 11.55
CA GLU A 92 8.52 4.96 11.57
C GLU A 92 8.03 4.09 10.42
N VAL A 93 6.74 4.13 10.10
CA VAL A 93 6.15 3.45 8.93
C VAL A 93 6.71 4.01 7.64
N ARG A 94 6.83 5.33 7.53
CA ARG A 94 7.42 5.98 6.34
C ARG A 94 8.87 5.59 6.17
N GLU A 95 9.65 5.55 7.23
CA GLU A 95 11.07 5.12 7.17
C GLU A 95 11.18 3.63 6.79
N PHE A 96 10.34 2.77 7.37
CA PHE A 96 10.27 1.36 6.99
C PHE A 96 9.99 1.17 5.49
N ILE A 97 8.99 1.87 4.95
CA ILE A 97 8.66 1.82 3.52
C ILE A 97 9.83 2.34 2.69
N LYS A 98 10.44 3.45 3.07
CA LYS A 98 11.56 4.07 2.39
C LYS A 98 12.78 3.13 2.30
N GLU A 99 13.15 2.50 3.41
CA GLU A 99 14.29 1.55 3.45
C GLU A 99 13.96 0.30 2.61
N LYS A 100 12.73 -0.18 2.65
CA LYS A 100 12.27 -1.26 1.77
C LYS A 100 12.45 -0.89 0.29
N ILE A 101 11.95 0.26 -0.13
CA ILE A 101 12.08 0.74 -1.53
C ILE A 101 13.55 0.88 -1.95
N LYS A 102 14.41 1.44 -1.10
CA LYS A 102 15.86 1.53 -1.36
C LYS A 102 16.49 0.17 -1.63
N ALA A 103 16.19 -0.83 -0.80
CA ALA A 103 16.74 -2.17 -0.95
C ALA A 103 16.43 -2.80 -2.33
N TYR A 104 15.22 -2.54 -2.86
CA TYR A 104 14.89 -2.96 -4.23
C TYR A 104 15.55 -2.07 -5.29
N CYS A 105 15.65 -0.76 -5.08
CA CYS A 105 16.32 0.15 -6.01
C CYS A 105 17.82 -0.13 -6.17
N GLU A 106 18.46 -0.71 -5.14
CA GLU A 106 19.87 -1.14 -5.18
C GLU A 106 20.12 -2.39 -6.04
N VAL A 107 19.04 -3.05 -6.48
CA VAL A 107 19.19 -4.20 -7.40
C VAL A 107 19.63 -3.70 -8.77
N GLU A 108 20.80 -4.15 -9.21
CA GLU A 108 21.35 -3.82 -10.52
C GLU A 108 20.43 -4.32 -11.65
N GLY A 109 20.20 -3.49 -12.64
CA GLY A 109 19.38 -3.82 -13.80
C GLY A 109 17.87 -3.73 -13.55
N LEU A 110 17.38 -3.51 -12.31
CA LEU A 110 15.97 -3.27 -12.08
C LEU A 110 15.55 -1.96 -12.76
N ASN A 111 14.51 -1.99 -13.59
CA ASN A 111 14.07 -0.84 -14.38
C ASN A 111 13.24 0.15 -13.55
N GLY A 112 12.47 -0.36 -12.57
CA GLY A 112 11.67 0.51 -11.72
C GLY A 112 10.93 -0.23 -10.63
N ILE A 113 10.10 0.54 -9.91
CA ILE A 113 9.20 0.08 -8.88
C ILE A 113 7.76 0.33 -9.32
N ALA A 114 6.91 -0.68 -9.22
CA ALA A 114 5.47 -0.57 -9.40
C ALA A 114 4.78 -0.73 -8.04
N ILE A 115 4.20 0.34 -7.52
CA ILE A 115 3.52 0.31 -6.24
C ILE A 115 2.06 -0.14 -6.39
N ASP A 116 1.60 -0.97 -5.45
CA ASP A 116 0.22 -1.40 -5.34
C ASP A 116 -0.25 -1.35 -3.88
N TYR A 117 -1.56 -1.51 -3.66
CA TYR A 117 -2.18 -1.33 -2.34
C TYR A 117 -1.75 -0.03 -1.64
N HIS A 118 -1.51 1.02 -2.46
CA HIS A 118 -1.10 2.34 -2.00
C HIS A 118 -2.33 3.20 -1.66
N ARG A 119 -3.09 2.76 -0.66
CA ARG A 119 -4.40 3.29 -0.27
C ARG A 119 -4.75 2.88 1.16
N PHE A 120 -5.91 3.31 1.64
CA PHE A 120 -6.55 2.74 2.82
C PHE A 120 -7.34 1.47 2.45
N VAL A 121 -7.88 0.80 3.47
CA VAL A 121 -8.85 -0.30 3.29
C VAL A 121 -10.09 0.23 2.57
N ASP A 122 -10.68 -0.57 1.70
CA ASP A 122 -11.90 -0.20 1.01
C ASP A 122 -13.06 -0.06 2.00
N VAL A 123 -13.76 1.07 1.92
CA VAL A 123 -14.93 1.35 2.76
C VAL A 123 -16.23 0.82 2.16
N VAL A 124 -16.24 0.53 0.85
CA VAL A 124 -17.35 -0.08 0.13
C VAL A 124 -17.00 -1.54 -0.17
N LEU A 125 -17.77 -2.46 0.40
CA LEU A 125 -17.56 -3.88 0.20
C LEU A 125 -18.06 -4.32 -1.19
N PRO A 126 -17.38 -5.26 -1.84
CA PRO A 126 -17.91 -5.94 -3.01
C PRO A 126 -19.31 -6.49 -2.72
N THR A 127 -20.25 -6.28 -3.63
CA THR A 127 -21.66 -6.71 -3.45
C THR A 127 -21.80 -8.20 -3.18
N THR A 128 -20.87 -9.00 -3.68
CA THR A 128 -20.80 -10.45 -3.43
C THR A 128 -20.57 -10.82 -1.97
N LEU A 129 -20.04 -9.88 -1.17
CA LEU A 129 -19.81 -10.08 0.27
C LEU A 129 -20.99 -9.63 1.15
N TRP A 130 -21.92 -8.85 0.60
CA TRP A 130 -23.05 -8.32 1.38
C TRP A 130 -23.88 -9.39 2.10
N PRO A 131 -24.25 -10.52 1.43
CA PRO A 131 -24.99 -11.58 2.13
C PRO A 131 -24.25 -12.16 3.32
N ARG A 132 -22.92 -12.26 3.25
CA ARG A 132 -22.08 -12.77 4.35
C ARG A 132 -22.16 -11.90 5.59
N TYR A 133 -22.32 -10.58 5.41
CA TYR A 133 -22.41 -9.60 6.50
C TYR A 133 -23.85 -9.18 6.82
N GLY A 134 -24.85 -9.72 6.09
CA GLY A 134 -26.27 -9.40 6.30
C GLY A 134 -26.59 -7.92 6.03
N ILE A 135 -25.92 -7.30 5.06
CA ILE A 135 -26.07 -5.88 4.73
C ILE A 135 -26.51 -5.66 3.29
N VAL A 136 -27.11 -4.51 3.05
CA VAL A 136 -27.16 -3.81 1.77
C VAL A 136 -26.47 -2.48 2.01
N GLN A 137 -25.27 -2.30 1.47
CA GLN A 137 -24.45 -1.15 1.81
C GLN A 137 -24.93 0.10 1.10
N ASP A 138 -25.43 1.06 1.86
CA ASP A 138 -25.93 2.39 1.43
C ASP A 138 -25.07 3.55 1.94
N ARG A 139 -24.06 3.25 2.78
CA ARG A 139 -23.16 4.22 3.42
C ARG A 139 -21.82 3.58 3.80
N GLU A 140 -20.88 4.41 4.26
CA GLU A 140 -19.63 3.93 4.85
C GLU A 140 -19.88 3.46 6.29
N TYR A 141 -19.58 2.20 6.58
CA TYR A 141 -19.73 1.63 7.92
C TYR A 141 -18.44 1.83 8.74
N ALA A 142 -18.60 2.23 10.00
CA ALA A 142 -17.49 2.50 10.92
C ALA A 142 -16.52 1.33 11.08
N ALA A 143 -16.98 0.10 10.94
CA ALA A 143 -16.15 -1.09 11.05
C ALA A 143 -15.14 -1.25 9.92
N TRP A 144 -15.39 -0.66 8.75
CA TRP A 144 -14.52 -0.74 7.56
C TRP A 144 -13.90 0.61 7.17
N ASP A 145 -14.27 1.69 7.88
CA ASP A 145 -13.71 3.03 7.67
C ASP A 145 -12.42 3.18 8.49
N TYR A 146 -11.28 2.96 7.85
CA TYR A 146 -9.94 3.03 8.44
C TYR A 146 -9.28 4.41 8.21
N GLY A 147 -8.20 4.66 8.96
CA GLY A 147 -7.50 5.94 8.94
C GLY A 147 -7.66 6.73 10.25
N TYR A 148 -8.25 6.11 11.28
CA TYR A 148 -8.48 6.72 12.60
C TYR A 148 -7.42 6.35 13.64
N HIS A 149 -6.19 6.05 13.18
CA HIS A 149 -5.06 5.86 14.09
C HIS A 149 -4.84 7.13 14.94
N PRO A 150 -4.46 7.00 16.24
CA PRO A 150 -4.26 8.18 17.11
C PRO A 150 -3.37 9.26 16.50
N GLU A 151 -2.30 8.89 15.79
CA GLU A 151 -1.42 9.87 15.14
C GLU A 151 -2.11 10.60 13.97
N MET A 152 -2.97 9.92 13.20
CA MET A 152 -3.80 10.56 12.16
C MET A 152 -4.72 11.60 12.76
N LEU A 153 -5.43 11.23 13.84
CA LEU A 153 -6.35 12.11 14.54
C LEU A 153 -5.65 13.32 15.16
N LYS A 154 -4.49 13.09 15.77
CA LYS A 154 -3.66 14.14 16.37
C LYS A 154 -3.21 15.15 15.32
N LYS A 155 -2.60 14.71 14.22
CA LYS A 155 -2.14 15.58 13.12
C LYS A 155 -3.28 16.35 12.49
N PHE A 156 -4.43 15.71 12.27
CA PHE A 156 -5.60 16.38 11.74
C PHE A 156 -6.10 17.48 12.69
N LYS A 157 -6.20 17.17 13.99
CA LYS A 157 -6.63 18.15 15.00
C LYS A 157 -5.66 19.33 15.12
N GLU A 158 -4.37 19.08 15.03
CA GLU A 158 -3.34 20.15 15.01
C GLU A 158 -3.51 21.07 13.79
N GLN A 159 -3.86 20.51 12.62
CA GLN A 159 -4.02 21.24 11.38
C GLN A 159 -5.37 21.97 11.27
N HIS A 160 -6.45 21.37 11.77
CA HIS A 160 -7.82 21.84 11.53
C HIS A 160 -8.57 22.31 12.79
N GLY A 161 -8.04 22.05 13.98
CA GLY A 161 -8.57 22.55 15.24
C GLY A 161 -9.70 21.73 15.87
N TYR A 162 -10.08 20.56 15.29
CA TYR A 162 -11.12 19.68 15.81
C TYR A 162 -10.80 18.20 15.55
N ASP A 163 -11.48 17.30 16.27
CA ASP A 163 -11.41 15.85 16.02
C ASP A 163 -12.51 15.47 15.00
N PRO A 164 -12.19 14.76 13.91
CA PRO A 164 -13.19 14.41 12.90
C PRO A 164 -14.33 13.55 13.48
N ARG A 165 -14.08 12.83 14.58
CA ARG A 165 -15.08 12.01 15.28
C ARG A 165 -16.16 12.84 16.02
N GLU A 166 -15.95 14.15 16.15
CA GLU A 166 -16.96 15.09 16.68
C GLU A 166 -18.06 15.41 15.66
N GLN A 167 -17.86 15.05 14.38
CA GLN A 167 -18.87 15.19 13.34
C GLN A 167 -19.91 14.04 13.46
N GLU A 168 -21.15 14.31 13.08
CA GLU A 168 -22.22 13.31 13.05
C GLU A 168 -21.84 12.13 12.13
N ASP A 169 -21.33 12.43 10.95
CA ASP A 169 -20.75 11.45 10.04
C ASP A 169 -19.39 11.94 9.51
N PRO A 170 -18.27 11.45 10.09
CA PRO A 170 -16.93 11.82 9.65
C PRO A 170 -16.64 11.47 8.19
N SER A 171 -17.34 10.50 7.60
CA SER A 171 -17.16 10.12 6.20
C SER A 171 -17.59 11.22 5.23
N LEU A 172 -18.43 12.13 5.66
CA LEU A 172 -18.88 13.30 4.88
C LEU A 172 -18.00 14.55 5.09
N ASP A 173 -17.10 14.53 6.06
CA ASP A 173 -16.16 15.63 6.31
C ASP A 173 -15.11 15.73 5.21
N VAL A 174 -15.25 16.71 4.34
CA VAL A 174 -14.35 16.94 3.18
C VAL A 174 -12.91 17.20 3.63
N LYS A 175 -12.69 17.91 4.75
CA LYS A 175 -11.33 18.16 5.26
C LYS A 175 -10.68 16.89 5.76
N TRP A 176 -11.43 16.05 6.47
CA TRP A 176 -10.94 14.74 6.93
C TRP A 176 -10.61 13.81 5.78
N ARG A 177 -11.48 13.73 4.78
CA ARG A 177 -11.24 12.94 3.57
C ARG A 177 -9.99 13.41 2.84
N GLN A 178 -9.85 14.72 2.61
CA GLN A 178 -8.69 15.30 1.94
C GLN A 178 -7.42 15.04 2.74
N PHE A 179 -7.41 15.24 4.04
CA PHE A 179 -6.27 14.96 4.91
C PHE A 179 -5.79 13.51 4.78
N ARG A 180 -6.72 12.54 4.77
CA ARG A 180 -6.37 11.13 4.57
C ARG A 180 -5.71 10.90 3.21
N CYS A 181 -6.26 11.47 2.15
CA CYS A 181 -5.67 11.40 0.81
C CYS A 181 -4.27 12.02 0.78
N ASP A 182 -4.08 13.16 1.44
CA ASP A 182 -2.79 13.85 1.49
C ASP A 182 -1.72 12.98 2.17
N GLN A 183 -2.07 12.26 3.24
CA GLN A 183 -1.12 11.34 3.91
C GLN A 183 -0.66 10.20 2.98
N ILE A 184 -1.53 9.65 2.14
CA ILE A 184 -1.18 8.66 1.13
C ILE A 184 -0.31 9.30 0.03
N THR A 185 -0.66 10.49 -0.42
CA THR A 185 0.10 11.25 -1.43
C THR A 185 1.52 11.56 -0.96
N GLU A 186 1.69 11.96 0.30
CA GLU A 186 3.02 12.22 0.88
C GLU A 186 3.91 10.97 0.85
N VAL A 187 3.35 9.80 1.16
CA VAL A 187 4.10 8.54 1.09
C VAL A 187 4.45 8.20 -0.37
N ALA A 188 3.52 8.40 -1.32
CA ALA A 188 3.78 8.18 -2.74
C ALA A 188 4.91 9.10 -3.26
N ASN A 189 4.89 10.37 -2.88
CA ASN A 189 5.92 11.33 -3.27
C ASN A 189 7.29 10.93 -2.69
N MET A 190 7.35 10.51 -1.42
CA MET A 190 8.56 10.00 -0.80
C MET A 190 9.13 8.78 -1.57
N ILE A 191 8.26 7.84 -1.96
CA ILE A 191 8.68 6.68 -2.77
C ILE A 191 9.22 7.14 -4.12
N ALA A 192 8.53 8.06 -4.80
CA ALA A 192 8.95 8.59 -6.09
C ALA A 192 10.32 9.27 -6.00
N GLU A 193 10.55 10.08 -4.98
CA GLU A 193 11.85 10.72 -4.74
C GLU A 193 12.97 9.69 -4.58
N VAL A 194 12.75 8.63 -3.81
CA VAL A 194 13.72 7.54 -3.63
C VAL A 194 13.98 6.85 -4.97
N VAL A 195 12.95 6.39 -5.66
CA VAL A 195 13.06 5.66 -6.93
C VAL A 195 13.80 6.49 -7.98
N HIS A 196 13.43 7.77 -8.13
CA HIS A 196 14.05 8.67 -9.08
C HIS A 196 15.52 9.00 -8.71
N SER A 197 15.86 9.03 -7.43
CA SER A 197 17.26 9.24 -6.99
C SER A 197 18.21 8.12 -7.43
N TYR A 198 17.67 6.92 -7.70
CA TYR A 198 18.40 5.78 -8.28
C TYR A 198 18.31 5.75 -9.83
N GLY A 199 17.75 6.78 -10.47
CA GLY A 199 17.58 6.84 -11.92
C GLY A 199 16.56 5.83 -12.47
N LYS A 200 15.63 5.36 -11.63
CA LYS A 200 14.63 4.33 -11.97
C LYS A 200 13.24 4.94 -12.17
N THR A 201 12.36 4.19 -12.81
CA THR A 201 10.98 4.60 -13.08
C THR A 201 10.05 4.14 -11.95
N MET A 202 9.11 5.00 -11.57
CA MET A 202 8.00 4.62 -10.69
C MET A 202 6.72 4.45 -11.50
N ALA A 203 6.06 3.32 -11.31
CA ALA A 203 4.72 3.06 -11.80
C ALA A 203 3.75 2.88 -10.61
N ALA A 204 2.47 3.11 -10.85
CA ALA A 204 1.41 2.80 -9.89
C ALA A 204 0.42 1.84 -10.53
N SER A 205 -0.02 0.85 -9.75
CA SER A 205 -1.13 -0.04 -10.10
C SER A 205 -2.33 0.38 -9.26
N PRO A 206 -3.14 1.36 -9.71
CA PRO A 206 -4.32 1.78 -8.98
C PRO A 206 -5.41 0.70 -9.08
N CYS A 207 -6.03 0.36 -7.95
CA CYS A 207 -7.22 -0.51 -7.87
C CYS A 207 -8.48 0.32 -7.75
#